data_64e16dfa8d130fdb293863ada5cb3005
#
_entry.id   64e16dfa8d130fdb293863ada5cb3005
#
_cell.length_a   1.000
_cell.length_b   1.000
_cell.length_c   1.000
_cell.angle_alpha   90.00
_cell.angle_beta   90.00
_cell.angle_gamma   90.00
#
_symmetry.space_group_name_H-M   'P 1'
#
loop_
_entity.id
_entity.type
_entity.pdbx_description
1 polymer ?
#
loop_
_entity_poly.entity_id
_entity_poly.type
_entity_poly.pdbx_seq_one_letter_code
_entity_poly.pdbx_strand_id
1 'polypeptide(L)' 'MTFEEAFKEMRNGKKITCKNWTLILGKPQYLYVKNDEIYFYDGIDERKVDRIYTENILTSEWEIVE' A
#
# COMPACT_ATOMS: atom_id res chain seq x y z
N MET A 1 -10.97 0.51 4.82
CA MET A 1 -11.17 -0.95 4.59
C MET A 1 -10.12 -1.75 5.34
N THR A 2 -10.39 -3.01 5.59
CA THR A 2 -9.43 -3.90 6.24
C THR A 2 -8.27 -4.19 5.29
N PHE A 3 -7.20 -4.75 5.86
CA PHE A 3 -6.06 -5.16 5.06
C PHE A 3 -6.45 -6.23 4.03
N GLU A 4 -7.28 -7.18 4.41
CA GLU A 4 -7.72 -8.24 3.49
C GLU A 4 -8.47 -7.67 2.29
N GLU A 5 -9.34 -6.70 2.52
CA GLU A 5 -10.08 -6.04 1.46
C GLU A 5 -9.15 -5.26 0.53
N ALA A 6 -8.24 -4.49 1.13
CA ALA A 6 -7.27 -3.70 0.39
C ALA A 6 -6.32 -4.60 -0.41
N PHE A 7 -5.86 -5.68 0.19
CA PHE A 7 -4.96 -6.62 -0.46
C PHE A 7 -5.60 -7.24 -1.70
N LYS A 8 -6.88 -7.57 -1.60
CA LYS A 8 -7.63 -8.10 -2.73
C LYS A 8 -7.66 -7.07 -3.87
N GLU A 9 -7.91 -5.82 -3.56
CA GLU A 9 -7.92 -4.74 -4.54
C GLU A 9 -6.54 -4.54 -5.15
N MET A 10 -5.49 -4.61 -4.34
CA MET A 10 -4.12 -4.50 -4.84
C MET A 10 -3.79 -5.61 -5.84
N ARG A 11 -4.24 -6.83 -5.57
CA ARG A 11 -4.04 -7.97 -6.48
C ARG A 11 -4.79 -7.77 -7.80
N ASN A 12 -5.82 -6.94 -7.80
CA ASN A 12 -6.59 -6.61 -9.01
C ASN A 12 -6.03 -5.39 -9.74
N GLY A 13 -4.83 -4.93 -9.36
CA GLY A 13 -4.15 -3.86 -10.07
C GLY A 13 -4.32 -2.48 -9.45
N LYS A 14 -4.94 -2.39 -8.27
CA LYS A 14 -5.11 -1.10 -7.58
C LYS A 14 -3.90 -0.78 -6.72
N LYS A 15 -3.73 0.51 -6.43
CA LYS A 15 -2.74 0.99 -5.48
C LYS A 15 -3.45 1.19 -4.15
N ILE A 16 -2.84 0.75 -3.06
CA ILE A 16 -3.44 0.89 -1.73
C ILE A 16 -2.52 1.66 -0.80
N THR A 17 -3.11 2.43 0.09
CA THR A 17 -2.36 3.19 1.08
C THR A 17 -3.05 3.08 2.44
N CYS A 18 -2.30 3.37 3.48
CA CYS A 18 -2.85 3.43 4.82
C CYS A 18 -2.99 4.90 5.23
N LYS A 19 -4.13 5.26 5.80
CA LYS A 19 -4.38 6.65 6.21
C LYS A 19 -3.35 7.17 7.22
N ASN A 20 -2.71 6.25 7.94
CA ASN A 20 -1.68 6.60 8.93
C ASN A 20 -0.35 6.99 8.29
N TRP A 21 -0.17 6.72 7.00
CA TRP A 21 1.09 7.02 6.32
C TRP A 21 1.16 8.49 5.95
N THR A 22 2.33 9.09 6.20
CA THR A 22 2.58 10.49 5.92
C THR A 22 2.61 10.74 4.41
N LEU A 23 2.03 11.86 3.98
CA LEU A 23 2.15 12.28 2.60
C LEU A 23 3.56 12.84 2.35
N ILE A 24 4.13 12.52 1.20
CA ILE A 24 5.43 13.04 0.77
C ILE A 24 5.18 13.99 -0.38
N LEU A 25 5.51 15.26 -0.19
CA LEU A 25 5.27 16.31 -1.19
C LEU A 25 3.81 16.34 -1.63
N GLY A 26 2.88 16.10 -0.68
CA GLY A 26 1.46 16.08 -0.96
C GLY A 26 0.95 14.83 -1.65
N LYS A 27 1.80 13.82 -1.83
CA LYS A 27 1.43 12.59 -2.51
C LYS A 27 1.44 11.41 -1.55
N PRO A 28 0.51 10.46 -1.70
CA PRO A 28 0.47 9.32 -0.80
C PRO A 28 1.59 8.33 -1.11
N GLN A 29 2.07 7.66 -0.07
CA GLN A 29 2.89 6.48 -0.20
C GLN A 29 1.92 5.31 -0.43
N TYR A 30 2.30 4.33 -1.24
CA TYR A 30 1.35 3.26 -1.55
C TYR A 30 2.05 1.94 -1.88
N LEU A 31 1.26 0.86 -1.76
CA LEU A 31 1.67 -0.47 -2.17
C LEU A 31 0.97 -0.82 -3.48
N TYR A 32 1.63 -1.61 -4.31
CA TYR A 32 1.05 -2.10 -5.55
C TYR A 32 1.77 -3.37 -5.99
N VAL A 33 1.17 -4.11 -6.91
CA VAL A 33 1.74 -5.34 -7.45
C VAL A 33 2.30 -5.08 -8.84
N LYS A 34 3.50 -5.58 -9.07
CA LYS A 34 4.17 -5.49 -10.35
C LYS A 34 5.00 -6.75 -10.55
N ASN A 35 4.80 -7.44 -11.67
CA ASN A 35 5.52 -8.69 -11.98
C ASN A 35 5.38 -9.73 -10.87
N ASP A 36 4.17 -9.88 -10.34
CA ASP A 36 3.83 -10.82 -9.27
C ASP A 36 4.56 -10.55 -7.95
N GLU A 37 5.08 -9.33 -7.78
CA GLU A 37 5.76 -8.93 -6.55
C GLU A 37 5.13 -7.66 -6.01
N ILE A 38 5.21 -7.47 -4.68
CA ILE A 38 4.68 -6.29 -4.03
C ILE A 38 5.76 -5.23 -3.97
N TYR A 39 5.42 -4.02 -4.39
CA TYR A 39 6.30 -2.86 -4.34
C TYR A 39 5.70 -1.78 -3.46
N PHE A 40 6.57 -1.01 -2.85
CA PHE A 40 6.21 0.15 -2.06
C PHE A 40 6.79 1.40 -2.71
N TYR A 41 5.92 2.39 -2.96
CA TYR A 41 6.36 3.69 -3.46
C TYR A 41 6.32 4.67 -2.31
N ASP A 42 7.47 5.24 -1.96
CA ASP A 42 7.60 6.13 -0.81
C ASP A 42 7.44 7.62 -1.15
N GLY A 43 7.09 7.94 -2.37
CA GLY A 43 6.98 9.32 -2.85
C GLY A 43 8.16 9.74 -3.71
N ILE A 44 9.24 8.99 -3.70
CA ILE A 44 10.46 9.27 -4.44
C ILE A 44 10.89 8.04 -5.23
N ASP A 45 11.06 6.92 -4.56
CA ASP A 45 11.52 5.67 -5.15
C ASP A 45 10.55 4.53 -4.87
N GLU A 46 10.60 3.50 -5.71
CA GLU A 46 9.89 2.26 -5.43
C GLU A 46 10.89 1.20 -4.98
N ARG A 47 10.45 0.33 -4.08
CA ARG A 47 11.23 -0.80 -3.59
C ARG A 47 10.38 -2.02 -3.43
N LYS A 48 11.00 -3.17 -3.65
CA LYS A 48 10.34 -4.45 -3.44
C LYS A 48 10.10 -4.67 -1.96
N VAL A 49 8.91 -5.14 -1.61
CA VAL A 49 8.51 -5.41 -0.23
C VAL A 49 8.48 -6.91 -0.02
N ASP A 50 9.22 -7.38 0.98
CA ASP A 50 9.23 -8.79 1.34
C ASP A 50 8.56 -9.05 2.70
N ARG A 51 8.12 -8.01 3.40
CA ARG A 51 7.37 -8.15 4.65
C ARG A 51 6.50 -6.93 4.89
N ILE A 52 5.42 -7.14 5.62
CA ILE A 52 4.50 -6.07 6.02
C ILE A 52 4.41 -6.09 7.54
N TYR A 53 4.51 -4.91 8.16
CA TYR A 53 4.44 -4.82 9.62
C TYR A 53 3.07 -5.25 10.13
N THR A 54 3.07 -5.93 11.27
CA THR A 54 1.85 -6.41 11.90
C THR A 54 0.83 -5.30 12.10
N GLU A 55 1.27 -4.14 12.55
CA GLU A 55 0.37 -3.00 12.78
C GLU A 55 -0.37 -2.57 11.50
N ASN A 56 0.27 -2.72 10.35
CA ASN A 56 -0.36 -2.39 9.07
C ASN A 56 -1.35 -3.48 8.63
N ILE A 57 -1.11 -4.71 9.02
CA ILE A 57 -2.03 -5.81 8.73
C ILE A 57 -3.29 -5.71 9.58
N LEU A 58 -3.15 -5.28 10.82
CA LEU A 58 -4.26 -5.26 11.77
C LEU A 58 -5.12 -4.00 11.71
N THR A 59 -4.64 -2.93 11.09
CA THR A 59 -5.42 -1.70 10.98
C THR A 59 -6.50 -1.82 9.92
N SER A 60 -7.60 -1.10 10.11
CA SER A 60 -8.67 -0.99 9.10
C SER A 60 -8.62 0.36 8.38
N GLU A 61 -7.50 1.05 8.45
CA GLU A 61 -7.33 2.38 7.85
C GLU A 61 -6.80 2.34 6.43
N TRP A 62 -6.95 1.23 5.74
CA TRP A 62 -6.53 1.10 4.35
C TRP A 62 -7.52 1.77 3.40
N GLU A 63 -7.01 2.28 2.30
CA GLU A 63 -7.85 2.86 1.25
C GLU A 63 -7.17 2.72 -0.12
N ILE A 64 -7.96 2.85 -1.17
CA ILE A 64 -7.46 2.79 -2.54
C ILE A 64 -6.95 4.17 -2.94
N VAL A 65 -5.79 4.20 -3.59
CA VAL A 65 -5.23 5.42 -4.18
C VAL A 65 -5.74 5.52 -5.61
N GLU A 66 -6.38 6.60 -5.91
CA GLU A 66 -6.89 6.86 -7.25
C GLU A 66 -6.00 7.81 -8.03
#